data_236c1fa802d027b34f772c0eabb96c4d
#
_entry.id   236c1fa802d027b34f772c0eabb96c4d
#
_cell.length_a   1.000
_cell.length_b   1.000
_cell.length_c   1.000
_cell.angle_alpha   90.00
_cell.angle_beta   90.00
_cell.angle_gamma   90.00
#
_symmetry.space_group_name_H-M   'P 1'
#
loop_
_entity.id
_entity.type
_entity.pdbx_description
1 polymer ?
#
loop_
_entity_poly.entity_id
_entity_poly.type
_entity_poly.pdbx_seq_one_letter_code
_entity_poly.pdbx_strand_id
1 'polypeptide(L)'
;MQNTLADLKLIIIDEVSLISADLLYQIDRSLKTIFKRSQTPFGGIGIMFVGDLLQIPPVNGKYIFMPPYNSQYLVAFENYGLWNLFEAWILKHNHRQGEGGEWANCLNRIRMGIVTEEDLKCLQSRETDDPIHDLESMHLCYTNKEVQSHNSKMLSKVKGPLVQVEAIKKYPKGRKPRIKDDGRLEDLGVMDILQMKVGARVVMVVNVDTIDDLVNGATGTIVGIEYDSKNVVECVIVSFDKEGTGEIHKMQNPKYANKYKHVNGVPISREELEPMLKSKAGNNLGIGSKATIYQIPLVIFYACTNHKIQV
;
A
#
# COMPACT_ATOMS: atom_id res chain seq x y z
N MET A 1 21.04 -7.65 -14.85
CA MET A 1 20.75 -6.29 -14.34
C MET A 1 21.43 -5.17 -15.16
N GLN A 2 22.76 -5.18 -15.44
CA GLN A 2 23.38 -4.14 -16.26
C GLN A 2 22.79 -4.03 -17.68
N ASN A 3 22.55 -5.14 -18.37
CA ASN A 3 21.98 -5.11 -19.73
C ASN A 3 20.52 -4.64 -19.78
N THR A 4 19.76 -4.84 -18.71
CA THR A 4 18.35 -4.44 -18.62
C THR A 4 18.18 -2.94 -18.36
N LEU A 5 19.20 -2.30 -17.77
CA LEU A 5 19.19 -0.88 -17.39
C LEU A 5 20.16 -0.02 -18.20
N ALA A 6 20.70 -0.57 -19.32
CA ALA A 6 21.73 0.13 -20.12
C ALA A 6 21.28 1.50 -20.64
N ASP A 7 20.00 1.63 -20.96
CA ASP A 7 19.39 2.85 -21.51
C ASP A 7 18.74 3.75 -20.45
N LEU A 8 18.85 3.40 -19.16
CA LEU A 8 18.29 4.20 -18.06
C LEU A 8 19.02 5.54 -17.97
N LYS A 9 18.27 6.64 -18.05
CA LYS A 9 18.79 8.02 -17.95
C LYS A 9 18.22 8.80 -16.79
N LEU A 10 17.00 8.49 -16.36
CA LEU A 10 16.28 9.20 -15.33
C LEU A 10 15.49 8.20 -14.47
N ILE A 11 15.50 8.41 -13.17
CA ILE A 11 14.62 7.75 -12.21
C ILE A 11 13.74 8.82 -11.58
N ILE A 12 12.43 8.64 -11.64
CA ILE A 12 11.45 9.49 -10.95
C ILE A 12 10.99 8.74 -9.70
N ILE A 13 11.10 9.38 -8.56
CA ILE A 13 10.71 8.83 -7.26
C ILE A 13 9.62 9.72 -6.69
N ASP A 14 8.41 9.18 -6.58
CA ASP A 14 7.29 9.87 -5.98
C ASP A 14 7.28 9.71 -4.45
N GLU A 15 6.50 10.52 -3.76
CA GLU A 15 6.37 10.55 -2.29
C GLU A 15 7.72 10.74 -1.58
N VAL A 16 8.45 11.81 -1.94
CA VAL A 16 9.79 12.13 -1.39
C VAL A 16 9.84 12.15 0.14
N SER A 17 8.72 12.50 0.81
CA SER A 17 8.65 12.54 2.28
C SER A 17 8.87 11.17 2.93
N LEU A 18 8.59 10.07 2.23
CA LEU A 18 8.78 8.70 2.71
C LEU A 18 10.21 8.20 2.54
N ILE A 19 11.04 8.91 1.78
CA ILE A 19 12.44 8.55 1.53
C ILE A 19 13.30 8.99 2.73
N SER A 20 13.90 8.02 3.40
CA SER A 20 14.84 8.33 4.49
C SER A 20 16.22 8.75 3.95
N ALA A 21 16.97 9.47 4.77
CA ALA A 21 18.37 9.80 4.48
C ALA A 21 19.20 8.55 4.15
N ASP A 22 19.05 7.49 4.93
CA ASP A 22 19.75 6.21 4.68
C ASP A 22 19.38 5.61 3.32
N LEU A 23 18.11 5.67 2.93
CA LEU A 23 17.63 5.16 1.64
C LEU A 23 18.21 5.96 0.46
N LEU A 24 18.32 7.30 0.59
CA LEU A 24 18.96 8.14 -0.43
C LEU A 24 20.40 7.68 -0.72
N TYR A 25 21.21 7.48 0.33
CA TYR A 25 22.59 7.01 0.18
C TYR A 25 22.67 5.56 -0.31
N GLN A 26 21.71 4.72 0.05
CA GLN A 26 21.60 3.35 -0.47
C GLN A 26 21.30 3.34 -1.98
N ILE A 27 20.42 4.22 -2.46
CA ILE A 27 20.14 4.40 -3.88
C ILE A 27 21.39 4.83 -4.63
N ASP A 28 22.07 5.87 -4.15
CA ASP A 28 23.34 6.34 -4.73
C ASP A 28 24.37 5.22 -4.86
N ARG A 29 24.63 4.51 -3.75
CA ARG A 29 25.57 3.40 -3.73
C ARG A 29 25.20 2.29 -4.70
N SER A 30 23.92 1.95 -4.78
CA SER A 30 23.42 0.89 -5.67
C SER A 30 23.62 1.27 -7.14
N LEU A 31 23.27 2.50 -7.51
CA LEU A 31 23.45 3.00 -8.88
C LEU A 31 24.93 3.12 -9.26
N LYS A 32 25.78 3.62 -8.38
CA LYS A 32 27.23 3.63 -8.58
C LYS A 32 27.78 2.23 -8.87
N THR A 33 27.28 1.23 -8.15
CA THR A 33 27.70 -0.17 -8.33
C THR A 33 27.21 -0.75 -9.65
N ILE A 34 25.92 -0.53 -9.99
CA ILE A 34 25.28 -1.04 -11.22
C ILE A 34 25.97 -0.45 -12.46
N PHE A 35 26.21 0.86 -12.47
CA PHE A 35 26.77 1.56 -13.63
C PHE A 35 28.31 1.63 -13.62
N LYS A 36 28.96 1.07 -12.57
CA LYS A 36 30.45 1.09 -12.41
C LYS A 36 31.03 2.50 -12.44
N ARG A 37 30.34 3.50 -11.92
CA ARG A 37 30.73 4.91 -11.86
C ARG A 37 30.80 5.37 -10.41
N SER A 38 31.83 4.93 -9.67
CA SER A 38 31.98 5.14 -8.23
C SER A 38 32.10 6.61 -7.81
N GLN A 39 32.67 7.46 -8.67
CA GLN A 39 32.94 8.86 -8.37
C GLN A 39 31.77 9.80 -8.76
N THR A 40 30.80 9.32 -9.54
CA THR A 40 29.69 10.15 -10.01
C THR A 40 28.46 9.92 -9.16
N PRO A 41 27.83 10.96 -8.60
CA PRO A 41 26.58 10.81 -7.85
C PRO A 41 25.54 10.02 -8.67
N PHE A 42 24.85 9.09 -8.01
CA PHE A 42 23.86 8.21 -8.60
C PHE A 42 24.34 7.42 -9.81
N GLY A 43 25.65 7.21 -9.94
CA GLY A 43 26.23 6.54 -11.12
C GLY A 43 26.03 7.31 -12.43
N GLY A 44 25.73 8.62 -12.36
CA GLY A 44 25.47 9.48 -13.53
C GLY A 44 24.04 9.37 -14.07
N ILE A 45 23.12 8.77 -13.32
CA ILE A 45 21.71 8.72 -13.65
C ILE A 45 21.02 9.95 -13.05
N GLY A 46 20.14 10.61 -13.82
CA GLY A 46 19.28 11.68 -13.32
C GLY A 46 18.32 11.16 -12.27
N ILE A 47 18.14 11.89 -11.20
CA ILE A 47 17.13 11.58 -10.17
C ILE A 47 16.18 12.77 -10.07
N MET A 48 14.89 12.47 -10.07
CA MET A 48 13.83 13.45 -9.84
C MET A 48 12.98 12.95 -8.68
N PHE A 49 12.89 13.74 -7.61
CA PHE A 49 11.95 13.52 -6.54
C PHE A 49 10.69 14.35 -6.76
N VAL A 50 9.54 13.74 -6.50
CA VAL A 50 8.24 14.40 -6.51
C VAL A 50 7.58 14.16 -5.16
N GLY A 51 6.75 15.10 -4.68
CA GLY A 51 6.00 14.95 -3.44
C GLY A 51 6.08 16.17 -2.53
N ASP A 52 5.79 15.99 -1.26
CA ASP A 52 5.66 17.06 -0.28
C ASP A 52 6.37 16.71 1.02
N LEU A 53 7.47 17.40 1.34
CA LEU A 53 8.27 17.17 2.53
C LEU A 53 7.53 17.45 3.86
N LEU A 54 6.40 18.14 3.82
CA LEU A 54 5.54 18.40 4.99
C LEU A 54 4.48 17.31 5.21
N GLN A 55 4.39 16.32 4.30
CA GLN A 55 3.57 15.14 4.49
C GLN A 55 4.24 14.13 5.44
N ILE A 56 3.70 12.91 5.54
CA ILE A 56 4.14 11.90 6.52
C ILE A 56 5.64 11.61 6.38
N PRO A 57 6.40 11.65 7.50
CA PRO A 57 7.84 11.40 7.50
C PRO A 57 8.18 9.91 7.27
N PRO A 58 9.45 9.59 6.96
CA PRO A 58 9.90 8.22 6.79
C PRO A 58 9.66 7.38 8.05
N VAL A 59 9.14 6.15 7.88
CA VAL A 59 8.96 5.22 9.00
C VAL A 59 10.33 4.73 9.50
N ASN A 60 10.60 4.90 10.78
CA ASN A 60 11.89 4.52 11.42
C ASN A 60 13.13 5.11 10.73
N GLY A 61 12.99 6.24 10.06
CA GLY A 61 14.07 6.93 9.35
C GLY A 61 14.11 8.41 9.66
N LYS A 62 15.22 9.06 9.33
CA LYS A 62 15.35 10.52 9.34
C LYS A 62 14.90 11.08 7.99
N TYR A 63 14.46 12.34 7.97
CA TYR A 63 14.16 13.05 6.72
C TYR A 63 15.33 12.99 5.75
N ILE A 64 15.05 12.97 4.47
CA ILE A 64 16.01 12.80 3.37
C ILE A 64 17.18 13.79 3.41
N PHE A 65 16.95 14.97 3.95
CA PHE A 65 17.95 16.07 4.07
C PHE A 65 18.75 16.03 5.38
N MET A 66 18.45 15.09 6.29
CA MET A 66 19.16 14.94 7.57
C MET A 66 20.35 13.98 7.47
N PRO A 67 21.29 14.03 8.43
CA PRO A 67 22.35 13.03 8.53
C PRO A 67 21.78 11.61 8.65
N PRO A 68 22.26 10.63 7.87
CA PRO A 68 21.80 9.25 7.95
C PRO A 68 22.11 8.61 9.32
N TYR A 69 21.40 7.53 9.68
CA TYR A 69 21.74 6.74 10.87
C TYR A 69 22.94 5.84 10.63
N ASN A 70 23.08 5.30 9.41
CA ASN A 70 24.15 4.38 9.08
C ASN A 70 25.48 5.11 9.00
N SER A 71 26.44 4.74 9.87
CA SER A 71 27.78 5.33 9.92
C SER A 71 28.56 5.24 8.60
N GLN A 72 28.30 4.23 7.77
CA GLN A 72 28.91 4.13 6.45
C GLN A 72 28.48 5.25 5.49
N TYR A 73 27.29 5.80 5.67
CA TYR A 73 26.77 6.90 4.86
C TYR A 73 27.07 8.26 5.45
N LEU A 74 27.34 8.33 6.76
CA LEU A 74 27.64 9.58 7.47
C LEU A 74 28.87 10.28 6.90
N VAL A 75 29.93 9.53 6.61
CA VAL A 75 31.15 10.08 5.96
C VAL A 75 30.84 10.69 4.60
N ALA A 76 29.98 10.05 3.82
CA ALA A 76 29.53 10.60 2.53
C ALA A 76 28.66 11.85 2.70
N PHE A 77 27.82 11.88 3.74
CA PHE A 77 27.02 13.05 4.08
C PHE A 77 27.87 14.25 4.47
N GLU A 78 28.91 14.07 5.30
CA GLU A 78 29.82 15.11 5.75
C GLU A 78 30.67 15.68 4.61
N ASN A 79 31.08 14.83 3.66
CA ASN A 79 31.92 15.25 2.53
C ASN A 79 31.13 15.94 1.42
N TYR A 80 29.96 15.42 1.10
CA TYR A 80 29.09 15.94 0.03
C TYR A 80 27.63 15.58 0.28
N GLY A 81 26.87 16.36 0.98
CA GLY A 81 25.47 16.05 1.22
C GLY A 81 24.73 15.84 -0.11
N LEU A 82 24.31 14.60 -0.41
CA LEU A 82 23.62 14.26 -1.66
C LEU A 82 22.37 15.11 -1.90
N TRP A 83 21.65 15.45 -0.83
CA TRP A 83 20.47 16.31 -0.92
C TRP A 83 20.80 17.70 -1.48
N ASN A 84 21.98 18.24 -1.21
CA ASN A 84 22.42 19.56 -1.69
C ASN A 84 22.68 19.60 -3.22
N LEU A 85 22.67 18.46 -3.89
CA LEU A 85 22.79 18.38 -5.35
C LEU A 85 21.48 18.64 -6.08
N PHE A 86 20.34 18.66 -5.36
CA PHE A 86 19.03 18.83 -5.95
C PHE A 86 18.62 20.30 -5.98
N GLU A 87 18.01 20.69 -7.09
CA GLU A 87 17.31 21.96 -7.26
C GLU A 87 15.82 21.77 -6.94
N ALA A 88 15.25 22.67 -6.15
CA ALA A 88 13.85 22.58 -5.74
C ALA A 88 12.94 23.42 -6.62
N TRP A 89 11.88 22.79 -7.12
CA TRP A 89 10.81 23.43 -7.87
C TRP A 89 9.50 23.29 -7.13
N ILE A 90 8.83 24.40 -6.81
CA ILE A 90 7.59 24.41 -6.03
C ILE A 90 6.41 24.61 -6.97
N LEU A 91 5.51 23.61 -7.00
CA LEU A 91 4.23 23.71 -7.70
C LEU A 91 3.28 24.63 -6.90
N LYS A 92 2.66 25.60 -7.58
CA LYS A 92 1.83 26.64 -6.95
C LYS A 92 0.34 26.40 -7.11
N HIS A 93 -0.10 25.69 -8.14
CA HIS A 93 -1.51 25.46 -8.43
C HIS A 93 -2.03 24.18 -7.78
N ASN A 94 -3.11 24.28 -7.02
CA ASN A 94 -3.79 23.14 -6.40
C ASN A 94 -4.99 22.72 -7.26
N HIS A 95 -4.81 21.68 -8.06
CA HIS A 95 -5.89 21.15 -8.92
C HIS A 95 -6.90 20.29 -8.18
N ARG A 96 -6.53 19.68 -7.02
CA ARG A 96 -7.41 18.77 -6.28
C ARG A 96 -8.59 19.48 -5.61
N GLN A 97 -8.36 20.67 -5.06
CA GLN A 97 -9.36 21.43 -4.29
C GLN A 97 -9.81 22.74 -5.00
N GLY A 98 -9.32 22.98 -6.21
CA GLY A 98 -9.54 24.24 -6.92
C GLY A 98 -8.69 25.40 -6.37
N GLU A 99 -8.67 26.52 -7.11
CA GLU A 99 -7.91 27.70 -6.71
C GLU A 99 -8.68 28.52 -5.67
N GLY A 100 -8.01 28.87 -4.56
CA GLY A 100 -8.45 29.94 -3.63
C GLY A 100 -9.62 29.59 -2.71
N GLY A 101 -10.04 28.33 -2.62
CA GLY A 101 -11.09 27.92 -1.68
C GLY A 101 -10.65 28.06 -0.21
N GLU A 102 -11.58 28.48 0.66
CA GLU A 102 -11.32 28.65 2.10
C GLU A 102 -10.81 27.35 2.74
N TRP A 103 -11.32 26.21 2.28
CA TRP A 103 -10.87 24.88 2.70
C TRP A 103 -9.41 24.59 2.31
N ALA A 104 -9.01 24.93 1.09
CA ALA A 104 -7.62 24.75 0.64
C ALA A 104 -6.65 25.61 1.48
N ASN A 105 -7.06 26.83 1.82
CA ASN A 105 -6.27 27.72 2.67
C ASN A 105 -6.19 27.18 4.12
N CYS A 106 -7.28 26.66 4.67
CA CYS A 106 -7.31 26.00 5.98
C CYS A 106 -6.32 24.82 6.01
N LEU A 107 -6.39 23.93 5.03
CA LEU A 107 -5.47 22.79 4.93
C LEU A 107 -4.00 23.21 4.81
N ASN A 108 -3.71 24.27 4.06
CA ASN A 108 -2.35 24.79 3.95
C ASN A 108 -1.85 25.39 5.27
N ARG A 109 -2.70 26.09 6.03
CA ARG A 109 -2.34 26.59 7.37
C ARG A 109 -2.08 25.43 8.35
N ILE A 110 -2.95 24.43 8.37
CA ILE A 110 -2.77 23.22 9.20
C ILE A 110 -1.45 22.52 8.86
N ARG A 111 -1.16 22.35 7.57
CA ARG A 111 0.09 21.75 7.06
C ARG A 111 1.33 22.49 7.55
N MET A 112 1.26 23.81 7.65
CA MET A 112 2.36 24.67 8.14
C MET A 112 2.42 24.75 9.67
N GLY A 113 1.46 24.14 10.39
CA GLY A 113 1.33 24.27 11.85
C GLY A 113 0.79 25.62 12.31
N ILE A 114 0.19 26.41 11.41
CA ILE A 114 -0.38 27.74 11.68
C ILE A 114 -1.91 27.61 11.68
N VAL A 115 -2.46 27.07 12.77
CA VAL A 115 -3.91 26.84 12.89
C VAL A 115 -4.57 28.05 13.52
N THR A 116 -5.63 28.56 12.88
CA THR A 116 -6.45 29.67 13.40
C THR A 116 -7.69 29.17 14.13
N GLU A 117 -8.38 30.05 14.88
CA GLU A 117 -9.65 29.71 15.53
C GLU A 117 -10.76 29.38 14.50
N GLU A 118 -10.75 30.05 13.34
CA GLU A 118 -11.67 29.78 12.24
C GLU A 118 -11.43 28.38 11.65
N ASP A 119 -10.17 27.97 11.51
CA ASP A 119 -9.80 26.63 11.05
C ASP A 119 -10.32 25.56 12.03
N LEU A 120 -10.15 25.80 13.33
CA LEU A 120 -10.67 24.87 14.37
C LEU A 120 -12.19 24.78 14.30
N LYS A 121 -12.92 25.91 14.18
CA LYS A 121 -14.38 25.90 14.02
C LYS A 121 -14.80 25.15 12.76
N CYS A 122 -14.08 25.34 11.65
CA CYS A 122 -14.33 24.63 10.40
C CYS A 122 -14.18 23.11 10.57
N LEU A 123 -13.14 22.64 11.25
CA LEU A 123 -12.93 21.22 11.54
C LEU A 123 -14.02 20.68 12.49
N GLN A 124 -14.30 21.38 13.60
CA GLN A 124 -15.31 21.00 14.58
C GLN A 124 -16.72 20.92 13.99
N SER A 125 -17.03 21.75 12.98
CA SER A 125 -18.32 21.69 12.28
C SER A 125 -18.55 20.37 11.52
N ARG A 126 -17.51 19.53 11.36
CA ARG A 126 -17.56 18.23 10.72
C ARG A 126 -17.60 17.07 11.71
N GLU A 127 -17.53 17.34 13.02
CA GLU A 127 -17.72 16.33 14.04
C GLU A 127 -19.16 15.82 14.00
N THR A 128 -19.31 14.52 14.04
CA THR A 128 -20.63 13.86 14.05
C THR A 128 -20.56 12.56 14.83
N ASP A 129 -21.58 12.29 15.62
CA ASP A 129 -21.79 11.02 16.29
C ASP A 129 -22.79 10.12 15.54
N ASP A 130 -23.11 10.44 14.26
CA ASP A 130 -24.10 9.71 13.48
C ASP A 130 -23.59 8.29 13.15
N PRO A 131 -24.27 7.24 13.70
CA PRO A 131 -23.88 5.85 13.45
C PRO A 131 -23.98 5.40 11.99
N ILE A 132 -24.74 6.12 11.15
CA ILE A 132 -24.90 5.80 9.72
C ILE A 132 -23.60 6.07 8.97
N HIS A 133 -22.89 7.15 9.33
CA HIS A 133 -21.59 7.46 8.75
C HIS A 133 -20.52 6.40 9.08
N ASP A 134 -20.67 5.65 10.14
CA ASP A 134 -19.75 4.57 10.52
C ASP A 134 -19.63 3.48 9.43
N LEU A 135 -20.72 3.17 8.70
CA LEU A 135 -20.73 2.11 7.69
C LEU A 135 -20.27 2.57 6.29
N GLU A 136 -20.44 3.85 5.98
CA GLU A 136 -20.17 4.43 4.67
C GLU A 136 -18.84 5.18 4.61
N SER A 137 -18.34 5.64 5.77
CA SER A 137 -17.13 6.44 5.85
C SER A 137 -15.89 5.59 6.11
N MET A 138 -14.80 5.89 5.43
CA MET A 138 -13.49 5.32 5.71
C MET A 138 -12.91 5.93 6.99
N HIS A 139 -12.61 5.09 7.99
CA HIS A 139 -11.99 5.53 9.22
C HIS A 139 -10.47 5.56 9.12
N LEU A 140 -9.87 6.72 9.44
CA LEU A 140 -8.42 6.86 9.54
C LEU A 140 -7.98 6.57 10.97
N CYS A 141 -7.10 5.59 11.12
CA CYS A 141 -6.53 5.20 12.40
C CYS A 141 -5.02 5.45 12.41
N TYR A 142 -4.48 5.64 13.60
CA TYR A 142 -3.05 5.84 13.78
C TYR A 142 -2.27 4.52 13.75
N THR A 143 -2.84 3.44 14.29
CA THR A 143 -2.19 2.14 14.41
C THR A 143 -2.92 1.02 13.67
N ASN A 144 -2.19 0.00 13.23
CA ASN A 144 -2.79 -1.19 12.63
C ASN A 144 -3.72 -1.95 13.61
N LYS A 145 -3.47 -1.86 14.91
CA LYS A 145 -4.31 -2.48 15.94
C LYS A 145 -5.70 -1.81 16.01
N GLU A 146 -5.76 -0.49 15.93
CA GLU A 146 -7.01 0.27 15.84
C GLU A 146 -7.77 -0.08 14.56
N VAL A 147 -7.06 -0.12 13.40
CA VAL A 147 -7.63 -0.55 12.12
C VAL A 147 -8.29 -1.92 12.24
N GLN A 148 -7.58 -2.89 12.82
CA GLN A 148 -8.09 -4.25 12.98
C GLN A 148 -9.32 -4.28 13.91
N SER A 149 -9.27 -3.58 15.04
CA SER A 149 -10.38 -3.48 15.97
C SER A 149 -11.62 -2.88 15.30
N HIS A 150 -11.45 -1.77 14.57
CA HIS A 150 -12.54 -1.12 13.85
C HIS A 150 -13.10 -2.02 12.74
N ASN A 151 -12.26 -2.60 11.89
CA ASN A 151 -12.68 -3.50 10.81
C ASN A 151 -13.45 -4.73 11.36
N SER A 152 -13.02 -5.30 12.48
CA SER A 152 -13.71 -6.42 13.14
C SER A 152 -15.08 -6.00 13.68
N LYS A 153 -15.17 -4.82 14.32
CA LYS A 153 -16.43 -4.23 14.80
C LYS A 153 -17.39 -4.02 13.63
N MET A 154 -16.91 -3.46 12.53
CA MET A 154 -17.75 -3.20 11.34
C MET A 154 -18.19 -4.50 10.67
N LEU A 155 -17.31 -5.49 10.51
CA LEU A 155 -17.66 -6.80 9.98
C LEU A 155 -18.74 -7.49 10.84
N SER A 156 -18.73 -7.28 12.17
CA SER A 156 -19.77 -7.83 13.06
C SER A 156 -21.15 -7.24 12.77
N LYS A 157 -21.24 -5.96 12.37
CA LYS A 157 -22.48 -5.27 12.01
C LYS A 157 -23.07 -5.73 10.67
N VAL A 158 -22.23 -6.24 9.76
CA VAL A 158 -22.69 -6.79 8.46
C VAL A 158 -23.53 -8.04 8.70
N LYS A 159 -24.72 -8.11 8.10
CA LYS A 159 -25.63 -9.26 8.22
C LYS A 159 -25.07 -10.48 7.45
N GLY A 160 -25.48 -11.67 7.87
CA GLY A 160 -25.13 -12.93 7.19
C GLY A 160 -24.02 -13.74 7.90
N PRO A 161 -23.75 -14.94 7.40
CA PRO A 161 -22.79 -15.86 8.00
C PRO A 161 -21.35 -15.36 7.84
N LEU A 162 -20.53 -15.57 8.86
CA LEU A 162 -19.10 -15.34 8.80
C LEU A 162 -18.44 -16.50 8.06
N VAL A 163 -17.69 -16.18 7.02
CA VAL A 163 -16.87 -17.14 6.27
C VAL A 163 -15.41 -16.90 6.59
N GLN A 164 -14.66 -17.98 6.81
CA GLN A 164 -13.23 -17.93 7.09
C GLN A 164 -12.46 -18.70 6.02
N VAL A 165 -11.39 -18.13 5.52
CA VAL A 165 -10.53 -18.73 4.51
C VAL A 165 -9.09 -18.71 5.02
N GLU A 166 -8.55 -19.88 5.33
CA GLU A 166 -7.16 -20.03 5.73
C GLU A 166 -6.21 -19.99 4.53
N ALA A 167 -5.06 -19.37 4.69
CA ALA A 167 -3.99 -19.39 3.71
C ALA A 167 -3.39 -20.80 3.59
N ILE A 168 -3.21 -21.28 2.37
CA ILE A 168 -2.46 -22.52 2.11
C ILE A 168 -0.98 -22.16 2.06
N LYS A 169 -0.19 -22.71 2.98
CA LYS A 169 1.21 -22.35 3.19
C LYS A 169 2.13 -23.50 2.88
N LYS A 170 2.98 -23.35 1.88
CA LYS A 170 4.04 -24.33 1.52
C LYS A 170 5.39 -23.70 1.85
N TYR A 171 6.04 -24.18 2.90
CA TYR A 171 7.35 -23.71 3.35
C TYR A 171 8.41 -24.80 3.27
N PRO A 172 9.67 -24.46 2.99
CA PRO A 172 10.79 -25.38 3.11
C PRO A 172 10.88 -25.94 4.54
N LYS A 173 11.38 -27.19 4.66
CA LYS A 173 11.52 -27.89 5.94
C LYS A 173 12.25 -27.02 6.99
N GLY A 174 11.67 -26.92 8.18
CA GLY A 174 12.22 -26.14 9.30
C GLY A 174 11.94 -24.63 9.22
N ARG A 175 11.10 -24.15 8.29
CA ARG A 175 10.65 -22.78 8.19
C ARG A 175 9.16 -22.66 8.50
N LYS A 176 8.77 -21.54 9.11
CA LYS A 176 7.37 -21.19 9.41
C LYS A 176 7.08 -19.79 8.90
N PRO A 177 5.85 -19.51 8.48
CA PRO A 177 5.43 -18.15 8.16
C PRO A 177 5.56 -17.28 9.40
N ARG A 178 5.88 -16.01 9.20
CA ARG A 178 5.73 -14.98 10.22
C ARG A 178 4.38 -14.32 10.03
N ILE A 179 3.64 -14.26 11.11
CA ILE A 179 2.33 -13.61 11.17
C ILE A 179 2.51 -12.38 12.05
N LYS A 180 2.07 -11.22 11.55
CA LYS A 180 2.07 -9.96 12.30
C LYS A 180 0.96 -9.98 13.34
N ASP A 181 1.02 -9.08 14.32
CA ASP A 181 0.01 -8.94 15.37
C ASP A 181 -1.40 -8.66 14.82
N ASP A 182 -1.50 -8.10 13.61
CA ASP A 182 -2.74 -7.84 12.91
C ASP A 182 -3.24 -9.03 12.06
N GLY A 183 -2.63 -10.20 12.19
CA GLY A 183 -3.00 -11.43 11.48
C GLY A 183 -2.54 -11.49 10.03
N ARG A 184 -1.81 -10.50 9.50
CA ARG A 184 -1.24 -10.52 8.16
C ARG A 184 0.02 -11.37 8.09
N LEU A 185 0.14 -12.11 6.99
CA LEU A 185 1.40 -12.77 6.66
C LEU A 185 2.46 -11.71 6.32
N GLU A 186 3.63 -11.83 6.97
CA GLU A 186 4.73 -10.89 6.83
C GLU A 186 5.13 -10.77 5.35
N ASP A 187 5.39 -9.56 4.91
CA ASP A 187 5.85 -9.18 3.56
C ASP A 187 4.84 -9.33 2.41
N LEU A 188 3.64 -9.88 2.63
CA LEU A 188 2.64 -10.09 1.57
C LEU A 188 1.37 -9.24 1.71
N GLY A 189 1.10 -8.72 2.90
CA GLY A 189 -0.11 -7.92 3.17
C GLY A 189 -1.41 -8.73 3.26
N VAL A 190 -1.43 -10.01 2.86
CA VAL A 190 -2.60 -10.89 2.93
C VAL A 190 -2.79 -11.46 4.33
N MET A 191 -4.05 -11.77 4.67
CA MET A 191 -4.41 -12.36 5.95
C MET A 191 -4.04 -13.86 6.01
N ASP A 192 -3.53 -14.33 7.16
CA ASP A 192 -3.39 -15.76 7.42
C ASP A 192 -4.77 -16.45 7.45
N ILE A 193 -5.71 -15.84 8.16
CA ILE A 193 -7.12 -16.22 8.17
C ILE A 193 -7.93 -15.00 7.71
N LEU A 194 -8.45 -15.06 6.50
CA LEU A 194 -9.35 -14.03 5.98
C LEU A 194 -10.76 -14.30 6.48
N GLN A 195 -11.31 -13.36 7.25
CA GLN A 195 -12.70 -13.36 7.70
C GLN A 195 -13.51 -12.42 6.85
N MET A 196 -14.68 -12.87 6.36
CA MET A 196 -15.51 -12.06 5.47
C MET A 196 -16.99 -12.41 5.56
N LYS A 197 -17.84 -11.49 5.10
CA LYS A 197 -19.27 -11.68 4.91
C LYS A 197 -19.68 -11.05 3.57
N VAL A 198 -20.73 -11.56 2.94
CA VAL A 198 -21.36 -10.86 1.82
C VAL A 198 -21.89 -9.51 2.31
N GLY A 199 -21.65 -8.45 1.55
CA GLY A 199 -21.95 -7.06 1.92
C GLY A 199 -20.79 -6.35 2.63
N ALA A 200 -19.67 -7.03 2.95
CA ALA A 200 -18.51 -6.40 3.57
C ALA A 200 -17.68 -5.61 2.54
N ARG A 201 -17.17 -4.45 2.99
CA ARG A 201 -16.19 -3.64 2.23
C ARG A 201 -14.82 -4.30 2.29
N VAL A 202 -14.15 -4.33 1.13
CA VAL A 202 -12.81 -4.93 0.98
C VAL A 202 -11.91 -4.07 0.13
N VAL A 203 -10.61 -4.33 0.26
CA VAL A 203 -9.57 -3.78 -0.60
C VAL A 203 -8.64 -4.90 -1.06
N MET A 204 -8.19 -4.83 -2.31
CA MET A 204 -7.12 -5.68 -2.80
C MET A 204 -5.78 -5.27 -2.19
N VAL A 205 -4.96 -6.26 -1.83
CA VAL A 205 -3.63 -6.02 -1.21
C VAL A 205 -2.47 -6.53 -2.06
N VAL A 206 -2.77 -7.03 -3.26
CA VAL A 206 -1.80 -7.54 -4.24
C VAL A 206 -2.22 -7.07 -5.63
N ASN A 207 -1.25 -6.80 -6.51
CA ASN A 207 -1.51 -6.59 -7.92
C ASN A 207 -1.72 -7.95 -8.60
N VAL A 208 -2.94 -8.20 -9.07
CA VAL A 208 -3.30 -9.42 -9.80
C VAL A 208 -3.19 -9.17 -11.30
N ASP A 209 -3.80 -8.10 -11.78
CA ASP A 209 -3.73 -7.66 -13.17
C ASP A 209 -3.77 -6.13 -13.24
N THR A 210 -2.64 -5.52 -13.63
CA THR A 210 -2.50 -4.07 -13.73
C THR A 210 -3.21 -3.48 -14.96
N ILE A 211 -3.45 -4.28 -16.00
CA ILE A 211 -4.15 -3.83 -17.22
C ILE A 211 -5.66 -3.76 -16.95
N ASP A 212 -6.15 -4.65 -16.09
CA ASP A 212 -7.56 -4.80 -15.73
C ASP A 212 -7.92 -4.06 -14.42
N ASP A 213 -7.04 -3.17 -13.94
CA ASP A 213 -7.18 -2.41 -12.69
C ASP A 213 -7.36 -3.29 -11.42
N LEU A 214 -7.04 -4.58 -11.49
CA LEU A 214 -7.01 -5.46 -10.32
C LEU A 214 -5.69 -5.29 -9.56
N VAL A 215 -5.56 -4.14 -8.91
CA VAL A 215 -4.31 -3.70 -8.27
C VAL A 215 -4.46 -3.52 -6.77
N ASN A 216 -3.33 -3.51 -6.08
CA ASN A 216 -3.29 -3.15 -4.65
C ASN A 216 -3.91 -1.77 -4.44
N GLY A 217 -4.86 -1.68 -3.51
CA GLY A 217 -5.63 -0.47 -3.26
C GLY A 217 -7.01 -0.42 -3.94
N ALA A 218 -7.31 -1.30 -4.91
CA ALA A 218 -8.65 -1.37 -5.51
C ALA A 218 -9.70 -1.78 -4.47
N THR A 219 -10.70 -0.92 -4.25
CA THR A 219 -11.74 -1.10 -3.23
C THR A 219 -13.05 -1.58 -3.85
N GLY A 220 -13.84 -2.29 -3.04
CA GLY A 220 -15.13 -2.81 -3.49
C GLY A 220 -15.94 -3.44 -2.35
N THR A 221 -17.06 -4.04 -2.72
CA THR A 221 -17.95 -4.72 -1.79
C THR A 221 -18.12 -6.19 -2.19
N ILE A 222 -18.06 -7.11 -1.24
CA ILE A 222 -18.34 -8.53 -1.49
C ILE A 222 -19.81 -8.70 -1.81
N VAL A 223 -20.11 -9.18 -3.01
CA VAL A 223 -21.50 -9.44 -3.47
C VAL A 223 -21.83 -10.93 -3.55
N GLY A 224 -20.84 -11.81 -3.39
CA GLY A 224 -21.03 -13.24 -3.35
C GLY A 224 -19.80 -14.00 -2.90
N ILE A 225 -19.98 -15.25 -2.48
CA ILE A 225 -18.93 -16.19 -2.15
C ILE A 225 -19.28 -17.52 -2.80
N GLU A 226 -18.40 -18.05 -3.63
CA GLU A 226 -18.60 -19.28 -4.36
C GLU A 226 -17.76 -20.41 -3.76
N TYR A 227 -18.35 -21.61 -3.79
CA TYR A 227 -17.77 -22.80 -3.20
C TYR A 227 -17.55 -23.88 -4.27
N ASP A 228 -16.49 -24.64 -4.12
CA ASP A 228 -16.25 -25.83 -4.94
C ASP A 228 -17.14 -27.02 -4.52
N SER A 229 -17.00 -28.15 -5.21
CA SER A 229 -17.74 -29.37 -4.93
C SER A 229 -17.42 -29.98 -3.54
N LYS A 230 -16.37 -29.54 -2.88
CA LYS A 230 -15.95 -29.96 -1.52
C LYS A 230 -16.35 -28.97 -0.43
N ASN A 231 -17.19 -27.98 -0.79
CA ASN A 231 -17.60 -26.89 0.10
C ASN A 231 -16.44 -26.02 0.62
N VAL A 232 -15.37 -25.89 -0.21
CA VAL A 232 -14.26 -24.97 0.05
C VAL A 232 -14.48 -23.72 -0.78
N VAL A 233 -14.16 -22.53 -0.23
CA VAL A 233 -14.29 -21.26 -0.95
C VAL A 233 -13.38 -21.30 -2.20
N GLU A 234 -14.02 -21.26 -3.37
CA GLU A 234 -13.38 -21.23 -4.69
C GLU A 234 -12.97 -19.80 -5.06
N CYS A 235 -13.92 -18.86 -4.98
CA CYS A 235 -13.65 -17.45 -5.20
C CYS A 235 -14.62 -16.55 -4.42
N VAL A 236 -14.24 -15.29 -4.28
CA VAL A 236 -15.06 -14.21 -3.71
C VAL A 236 -15.45 -13.26 -4.84
N ILE A 237 -16.72 -12.94 -4.94
CA ILE A 237 -17.23 -12.03 -5.96
C ILE A 237 -17.27 -10.62 -5.40
N VAL A 238 -16.52 -9.71 -6.03
CA VAL A 238 -16.39 -8.32 -5.59
C VAL A 238 -16.98 -7.39 -6.64
N SER A 239 -17.84 -6.48 -6.21
CA SER A 239 -18.25 -5.31 -7.01
C SER A 239 -17.28 -4.17 -6.66
N PHE A 240 -16.40 -3.82 -7.60
CA PHE A 240 -15.42 -2.76 -7.40
C PHE A 240 -16.04 -1.36 -7.54
N ASP A 241 -15.49 -0.38 -6.80
CA ASP A 241 -15.98 1.00 -6.80
C ASP A 241 -15.62 1.73 -8.10
N LYS A 242 -14.44 1.45 -8.66
CA LYS A 242 -14.00 1.99 -9.94
C LYS A 242 -14.66 1.21 -11.07
N GLU A 243 -15.41 1.91 -11.89
CA GLU A 243 -16.03 1.34 -13.10
C GLU A 243 -14.97 0.78 -14.05
N GLY A 244 -15.27 -0.36 -14.68
CA GLY A 244 -14.35 -1.03 -15.60
C GLY A 244 -13.32 -1.95 -14.95
N THR A 245 -13.15 -1.94 -13.62
CA THR A 245 -12.22 -2.83 -12.93
C THR A 245 -12.62 -4.30 -13.10
N GLY A 246 -11.70 -5.15 -13.55
CA GLY A 246 -11.89 -6.60 -13.65
C GLY A 246 -12.71 -7.05 -14.86
N GLU A 247 -12.89 -6.22 -15.89
CA GLU A 247 -13.70 -6.59 -17.08
C GLU A 247 -13.05 -7.74 -17.86
N ILE A 248 -11.73 -7.73 -18.05
CA ILE A 248 -11.01 -8.81 -18.74
C ILE A 248 -11.11 -10.10 -17.90
N HIS A 249 -10.95 -9.98 -16.60
CA HIS A 249 -11.04 -11.10 -15.66
C HIS A 249 -12.44 -11.73 -15.66
N LYS A 250 -13.51 -10.94 -15.75
CA LYS A 250 -14.88 -11.42 -15.92
C LYS A 250 -15.06 -12.21 -17.22
N MET A 251 -14.48 -11.72 -18.33
CA MET A 251 -14.56 -12.42 -19.62
C MET A 251 -13.89 -13.80 -19.57
N GLN A 252 -12.83 -13.94 -18.82
CA GLN A 252 -12.13 -15.22 -18.59
C GLN A 252 -12.91 -16.17 -17.68
N ASN A 253 -13.87 -15.65 -16.90
CA ASN A 253 -14.66 -16.40 -15.94
C ASN A 253 -16.18 -16.27 -16.20
N PRO A 254 -16.70 -16.68 -17.39
CA PRO A 254 -18.08 -16.41 -17.82
C PRO A 254 -19.15 -17.03 -16.91
N LYS A 255 -18.84 -18.13 -16.21
CA LYS A 255 -19.73 -18.77 -15.24
C LYS A 255 -20.16 -17.78 -14.16
N TYR A 256 -19.20 -17.08 -13.56
CA TYR A 256 -19.47 -16.12 -12.48
C TYR A 256 -19.94 -14.77 -13.01
N ALA A 257 -19.34 -14.29 -14.11
CA ALA A 257 -19.76 -13.05 -14.76
C ALA A 257 -21.24 -13.04 -15.10
N ASN A 258 -21.78 -14.13 -15.65
CA ASN A 258 -23.20 -14.24 -15.96
C ASN A 258 -24.10 -14.29 -14.71
N LYS A 259 -23.67 -15.04 -13.67
CA LYS A 259 -24.41 -15.17 -12.41
C LYS A 259 -24.52 -13.83 -11.67
N TYR A 260 -23.46 -13.03 -11.68
CA TYR A 260 -23.36 -11.77 -10.93
C TYR A 260 -23.39 -10.51 -11.82
N LYS A 261 -23.88 -10.63 -13.05
CA LYS A 261 -23.97 -9.52 -14.02
C LYS A 261 -24.72 -8.32 -13.45
N HIS A 262 -25.80 -8.56 -12.71
CA HIS A 262 -26.67 -7.52 -12.14
C HIS A 262 -26.01 -6.64 -11.07
N VAL A 263 -24.90 -7.10 -10.46
CA VAL A 263 -24.11 -6.38 -9.46
C VAL A 263 -22.67 -6.11 -9.91
N ASN A 264 -22.40 -6.28 -11.19
CA ASN A 264 -21.06 -6.09 -11.76
C ASN A 264 -19.95 -6.86 -11.03
N GLY A 265 -20.24 -8.10 -10.62
CA GLY A 265 -19.38 -8.90 -9.77
C GLY A 265 -18.17 -9.50 -10.52
N VAL A 266 -16.98 -9.27 -9.97
CA VAL A 266 -15.70 -9.81 -10.45
C VAL A 266 -15.26 -10.96 -9.55
N PRO A 267 -14.97 -12.17 -10.06
CA PRO A 267 -14.50 -13.29 -9.25
C PRO A 267 -13.04 -13.12 -8.89
N ILE A 268 -12.74 -13.11 -7.61
CA ILE A 268 -11.36 -13.04 -7.07
C ILE A 268 -11.04 -14.37 -6.41
N SER A 269 -10.12 -15.11 -7.01
CA SER A 269 -9.66 -16.42 -6.53
C SER A 269 -8.42 -16.30 -5.64
N ARG A 270 -7.93 -17.44 -5.18
CA ARG A 270 -6.63 -17.48 -4.47
C ARG A 270 -5.50 -17.21 -5.44
N GLU A 271 -4.62 -16.31 -5.06
CA GLU A 271 -3.39 -16.00 -5.78
C GLU A 271 -2.19 -16.74 -5.18
N GLU A 272 -1.26 -17.12 -6.03
CA GLU A 272 0.02 -17.67 -5.64
C GLU A 272 1.00 -16.55 -5.31
N LEU A 273 1.46 -16.52 -4.07
CA LEU A 273 2.31 -15.46 -3.54
C LEU A 273 3.63 -16.04 -3.06
N GLU A 274 4.74 -15.40 -3.45
CA GLU A 274 6.08 -15.80 -3.05
C GLU A 274 6.64 -14.81 -2.01
N PRO A 275 6.65 -15.13 -0.70
CA PRO A 275 7.25 -14.28 0.30
C PRO A 275 8.78 -14.28 0.18
N MET A 276 9.40 -13.12 0.42
CA MET A 276 10.86 -13.04 0.51
C MET A 276 11.35 -13.73 1.78
N LEU A 277 11.97 -14.92 1.62
CA LEU A 277 12.61 -15.61 2.73
C LEU A 277 13.96 -14.95 3.03
N LYS A 278 14.11 -14.39 4.23
CA LYS A 278 15.41 -13.92 4.75
C LYS A 278 16.12 -15.10 5.44
N SER A 279 17.44 -15.22 5.28
CA SER A 279 18.26 -16.14 6.08
C SER A 279 18.24 -15.71 7.55
N LYS A 280 18.62 -16.62 8.49
CA LYS A 280 18.82 -16.25 9.91
C LYS A 280 19.83 -15.12 10.11
N ALA A 281 20.72 -14.90 9.13
CA ALA A 281 21.71 -13.81 9.10
C ALA A 281 21.20 -12.54 8.37
N GLY A 282 19.91 -12.48 7.98
CA GLY A 282 19.33 -11.32 7.30
C GLY A 282 19.54 -11.26 5.79
N ASN A 283 20.30 -12.19 5.21
CA ASN A 283 20.53 -12.26 3.76
C ASN A 283 19.40 -13.08 3.07
N ASN A 284 19.08 -12.74 1.83
CA ASN A 284 18.15 -13.53 1.04
C ASN A 284 18.71 -14.94 0.82
N LEU A 285 17.87 -15.96 0.98
CA LEU A 285 18.24 -17.34 0.69
C LEU A 285 18.42 -17.52 -0.82
N GLY A 286 19.49 -18.23 -1.20
CA GLY A 286 19.79 -18.56 -2.58
C GLY A 286 18.69 -19.37 -3.27
N ILE A 287 18.77 -19.44 -4.58
CA ILE A 287 17.86 -20.14 -5.51
C ILE A 287 17.69 -21.62 -5.03
N GLY A 288 16.50 -21.96 -4.52
CA GLY A 288 16.18 -23.33 -4.07
C GLY A 288 15.29 -23.42 -2.82
N SER A 289 15.06 -22.30 -2.14
CA SER A 289 14.23 -22.26 -0.92
C SER A 289 13.04 -21.34 -1.10
N LYS A 290 12.15 -21.64 -2.06
CA LYS A 290 10.93 -20.88 -2.26
C LYS A 290 9.86 -21.29 -1.25
N ALA A 291 9.26 -20.31 -0.56
CA ALA A 291 7.98 -20.50 0.10
C ALA A 291 6.88 -20.06 -0.85
N THR A 292 5.76 -20.72 -0.80
CA THR A 292 4.58 -20.36 -1.59
C THR A 292 3.38 -20.29 -0.68
N ILE A 293 2.59 -19.24 -0.84
CA ILE A 293 1.35 -19.02 -0.11
C ILE A 293 0.24 -18.81 -1.13
N TYR A 294 -0.89 -19.50 -0.92
CA TYR A 294 -2.10 -19.30 -1.71
C TYR A 294 -3.15 -18.67 -0.80
N GLN A 295 -3.58 -17.46 -1.11
CA GLN A 295 -4.62 -16.76 -0.38
C GLN A 295 -5.43 -15.84 -1.30
N ILE A 296 -6.67 -15.57 -0.95
CA ILE A 296 -7.48 -14.55 -1.61
C ILE A 296 -6.88 -13.18 -1.27
N PRO A 297 -6.51 -12.35 -2.26
CA PRO A 297 -5.75 -11.11 -2.06
C PRO A 297 -6.62 -9.93 -1.58
N LEU A 298 -7.53 -10.20 -0.64
CA LEU A 298 -8.48 -9.23 -0.09
C LEU A 298 -8.28 -9.06 1.42
N VAL A 299 -8.58 -7.87 1.93
CA VAL A 299 -8.75 -7.61 3.37
C VAL A 299 -9.98 -6.73 3.60
N ILE A 300 -10.60 -6.86 4.79
CA ILE A 300 -11.72 -6.00 5.20
C ILE A 300 -11.24 -4.54 5.30
N PHE A 301 -12.05 -3.61 4.79
CA PHE A 301 -11.61 -2.25 4.57
C PHE A 301 -12.67 -1.21 4.93
N TYR A 302 -12.93 -1.02 6.23
CA TYR A 302 -13.68 0.09 6.80
C TYR A 302 -12.76 1.11 7.48
N ALA A 303 -11.51 0.71 7.77
CA ALA A 303 -10.49 1.60 8.31
C ALA A 303 -9.13 1.30 7.68
N CYS A 304 -8.25 2.30 7.68
CA CYS A 304 -6.86 2.15 7.29
C CYS A 304 -5.96 3.10 8.10
N THR A 305 -4.66 2.89 8.03
CA THR A 305 -3.69 3.83 8.59
C THR A 305 -3.40 4.95 7.59
N ASN A 306 -2.96 6.11 8.11
CA ASN A 306 -2.63 7.28 7.30
C ASN A 306 -1.68 6.97 6.14
N HIS A 307 -0.67 6.12 6.35
CA HIS A 307 0.29 5.71 5.33
C HIS A 307 -0.34 4.97 4.15
N LYS A 308 -1.49 4.36 4.32
CA LYS A 308 -2.14 3.55 3.28
C LYS A 308 -3.06 4.37 2.36
N ILE A 309 -3.41 5.59 2.77
CA ILE A 309 -4.25 6.52 1.97
C ILE A 309 -3.41 7.41 1.05
N GLN A 310 -2.12 7.54 1.32
CA GLN A 310 -1.22 8.36 0.52
C GLN A 310 -0.84 7.76 -0.84
N VAL A 311 -1.20 6.51 -1.08
CA VAL A 311 -0.88 5.80 -2.34
C VAL A 311 -1.99 5.94 -3.35
#